data_43c631b822a20172119c515f6dffb596
#
_entry.id   43c631b822a20172119c515f6dffb596
#
_cell.length_a   1.000
_cell.length_b   1.000
_cell.length_c   1.000
_cell.angle_alpha   90.00
_cell.angle_beta   90.00
_cell.angle_gamma   90.00
#
_symmetry.space_group_name_H-M   'P 1'
#
loop_
_entity.id
_entity.type
_entity.pdbx_description
1 polymer ?
#
loop_
_entity_poly.entity_id
_entity_poly.type
_entity_poly.pdbx_seq_one_letter_code
_entity_poly.pdbx_strand_id
1 'polypeptide(L)'
;MKIVIAPDSFKESLSASEVANAIEAGFIGVFPNSDILKLPVADGGEGTTEALISATQGRYFSTQVMGPMGEFINASWAMLGNSKTAVIEVAKACGLSLVPLENRNPMSATSHGVGELILAAVN
;
A
#
# COMPACT_ATOMS: atom_id res chain seq x y z
N MET A 1 -16.22 -26.11 7.16
CA MET A 1 -16.81 -24.77 6.92
C MET A 1 -15.81 -23.98 6.13
N LYS A 2 -16.23 -23.20 5.12
CA LYS A 2 -15.35 -22.28 4.39
C LYS A 2 -15.51 -20.87 4.96
N ILE A 3 -14.37 -20.21 5.27
CA ILE A 3 -14.31 -18.84 5.77
C ILE A 3 -13.50 -18.02 4.79
N VAL A 4 -14.01 -16.88 4.36
CA VAL A 4 -13.29 -15.91 3.54
C VAL A 4 -12.98 -14.69 4.40
N ILE A 5 -11.72 -14.30 4.47
CA ILE A 5 -11.21 -13.16 5.24
C ILE A 5 -10.70 -12.12 4.25
N ALA A 6 -11.42 -11.01 4.10
CA ALA A 6 -11.13 -9.97 3.13
C ALA A 6 -11.07 -8.58 3.81
N PRO A 7 -10.09 -8.33 4.68
CA PRO A 7 -9.93 -7.05 5.36
C PRO A 7 -9.19 -6.04 4.49
N ASP A 8 -9.41 -4.78 4.77
CA ASP A 8 -8.50 -3.68 4.42
C ASP A 8 -7.49 -3.43 5.55
N SER A 9 -6.52 -2.56 5.32
CA SER A 9 -5.53 -2.14 6.31
C SER A 9 -6.14 -1.27 7.41
N PHE A 10 -5.53 -1.32 8.60
CA PHE A 10 -5.81 -0.35 9.67
C PHE A 10 -4.73 0.72 9.64
N LYS A 11 -5.12 1.93 9.21
CA LYS A 11 -4.20 3.06 9.02
C LYS A 11 -3.30 3.26 10.25
N GLU A 12 -2.00 3.45 9.98
CA GLU A 12 -0.96 3.66 10.99
C GLU A 12 -0.83 2.52 12.03
N SER A 13 -1.41 1.31 11.76
CA SER A 13 -1.41 0.18 12.68
C SER A 13 -1.00 -1.13 12.00
N LEU A 14 -1.86 -1.71 11.17
CA LEU A 14 -1.64 -3.02 10.56
C LEU A 14 -1.93 -3.00 9.06
N SER A 15 -1.11 -3.71 8.29
CA SER A 15 -1.39 -3.99 6.88
C SER A 15 -2.59 -4.93 6.73
N ALA A 16 -3.23 -4.93 5.56
CA ALA A 16 -4.36 -5.84 5.29
C ALA A 16 -3.98 -7.32 5.47
N SER A 17 -2.74 -7.69 5.13
CA SER A 17 -2.22 -9.05 5.33
C SER A 17 -2.07 -9.41 6.81
N GLU A 18 -1.55 -8.48 7.64
CA GLU A 18 -1.43 -8.70 9.09
C GLU A 18 -2.79 -8.81 9.75
N VAL A 19 -3.76 -7.97 9.36
CA VAL A 19 -5.16 -8.07 9.82
C VAL A 19 -5.75 -9.42 9.44
N ALA A 20 -5.58 -9.87 8.20
CA ALA A 20 -6.06 -11.17 7.74
C ALA A 20 -5.46 -12.33 8.55
N ASN A 21 -4.16 -12.26 8.86
CA ASN A 21 -3.47 -13.27 9.68
C ASN A 21 -4.00 -13.30 11.13
N ALA A 22 -4.24 -12.14 11.73
CA ALA A 22 -4.79 -12.04 13.08
C ALA A 22 -6.22 -12.61 13.16
N ILE A 23 -7.05 -12.31 12.16
CA ILE A 23 -8.42 -12.84 12.06
C ILE A 23 -8.38 -14.36 11.87
N GLU A 24 -7.52 -14.89 10.98
CA GLU A 24 -7.34 -16.33 10.78
C GLU A 24 -6.97 -17.03 12.07
N ALA A 25 -6.00 -16.51 12.82
CA ALA A 25 -5.57 -17.08 14.09
C ALA A 25 -6.73 -17.19 15.10
N GLY A 26 -7.59 -16.17 15.17
CA GLY A 26 -8.81 -16.19 15.99
C GLY A 26 -9.80 -17.26 15.55
N PHE A 27 -10.06 -17.39 14.25
CA PHE A 27 -10.98 -18.40 13.74
C PHE A 27 -10.48 -19.84 13.93
N ILE A 28 -9.19 -20.11 13.71
CA ILE A 28 -8.59 -21.42 13.90
C ILE A 28 -8.74 -21.88 15.36
N GLY A 29 -8.66 -20.97 16.34
CA GLY A 29 -8.85 -21.28 17.74
C GLY A 29 -10.24 -21.82 18.07
N VAL A 30 -11.26 -21.46 17.28
CA VAL A 30 -12.67 -21.88 17.48
C VAL A 30 -13.08 -22.95 16.46
N PHE A 31 -12.59 -22.88 15.24
CA PHE A 31 -12.92 -23.73 14.11
C PHE A 31 -11.68 -24.35 13.45
N PRO A 32 -10.96 -25.25 14.13
CA PRO A 32 -9.64 -25.74 13.69
C PRO A 32 -9.66 -26.49 12.34
N ASN A 33 -10.81 -27.01 11.93
CA ASN A 33 -10.97 -27.73 10.66
C ASN A 33 -11.63 -26.87 9.56
N SER A 34 -11.62 -25.56 9.67
CA SER A 34 -12.16 -24.67 8.63
C SER A 34 -11.19 -24.52 7.47
N ASP A 35 -11.75 -24.41 6.26
CA ASP A 35 -11.02 -24.01 5.05
C ASP A 35 -11.01 -22.48 5.00
N ILE A 36 -9.86 -21.87 5.24
CA ILE A 36 -9.73 -20.41 5.33
C ILE A 36 -9.05 -19.85 4.07
N LEU A 37 -9.74 -18.92 3.41
CA LEU A 37 -9.22 -18.16 2.27
C LEU A 37 -9.00 -16.72 2.70
N LYS A 38 -7.74 -16.27 2.66
CA LYS A 38 -7.38 -14.86 2.90
C LYS A 38 -7.30 -14.11 1.59
N LEU A 39 -8.03 -13.02 1.47
CA LEU A 39 -8.08 -12.12 0.31
C LEU A 39 -7.94 -10.66 0.81
N PRO A 40 -6.74 -10.23 1.19
CA PRO A 40 -6.52 -8.83 1.54
C PRO A 40 -6.99 -7.92 0.41
N VAL A 41 -7.78 -6.90 0.74
CA VAL A 41 -8.33 -5.94 -0.21
C VAL A 41 -7.79 -4.54 0.07
N ALA A 42 -7.98 -3.63 -0.87
CA ALA A 42 -7.67 -2.21 -0.70
C ALA A 42 -8.68 -1.38 -1.48
N ASP A 43 -8.97 -0.18 -1.01
CA ASP A 43 -10.00 0.73 -1.55
C ASP A 43 -9.46 1.74 -2.57
N GLY A 44 -8.21 1.57 -3.01
CA GLY A 44 -7.48 2.51 -3.85
C GLY A 44 -6.50 3.40 -3.06
N GLY A 45 -6.49 3.28 -1.73
CA GLY A 45 -5.57 3.96 -0.83
C GLY A 45 -4.30 3.15 -0.54
N GLU A 46 -3.81 3.28 0.68
CA GLU A 46 -2.61 2.59 1.16
C GLU A 46 -2.79 1.06 1.11
N GLY A 47 -1.77 0.35 0.59
CA GLY A 47 -1.80 -1.11 0.41
C GLY A 47 -2.34 -1.60 -0.95
N THR A 48 -2.89 -0.72 -1.77
CA THR A 48 -3.42 -1.07 -3.10
C THR A 48 -2.34 -1.66 -4.00
N THR A 49 -1.14 -1.08 -3.99
CA THR A 49 0.00 -1.57 -4.78
C THR A 49 0.39 -2.98 -4.35
N GLU A 50 0.44 -3.26 -3.05
CA GLU A 50 0.77 -4.59 -2.51
C GLU A 50 -0.24 -5.64 -2.96
N ALA A 51 -1.54 -5.34 -2.86
CA ALA A 51 -2.60 -6.24 -3.29
C ALA A 51 -2.51 -6.56 -4.78
N LEU A 52 -2.29 -5.55 -5.62
CA LEU A 52 -2.17 -5.71 -7.08
C LEU A 52 -0.90 -6.45 -7.49
N ILE A 53 0.24 -6.19 -6.84
CA ILE A 53 1.50 -6.92 -7.06
C ILE A 53 1.33 -8.40 -6.74
N SER A 54 0.74 -8.70 -5.58
CA SER A 54 0.48 -10.08 -5.15
C SER A 54 -0.42 -10.82 -6.15
N ALA A 55 -1.46 -10.16 -6.64
CA ALA A 55 -2.41 -10.76 -7.60
C ALA A 55 -1.83 -10.95 -9.01
N THR A 56 -0.86 -10.15 -9.42
CA THR A 56 -0.36 -10.12 -10.81
C THR A 56 1.07 -10.60 -10.97
N GLN A 57 1.75 -10.96 -9.87
CA GLN A 57 3.19 -11.26 -9.87
C GLN A 57 4.03 -10.10 -10.43
N GLY A 58 3.64 -8.89 -10.10
CA GLY A 58 4.34 -7.68 -10.48
C GLY A 58 5.63 -7.46 -9.67
N ARG A 59 6.25 -6.30 -9.84
CA ARG A 59 7.49 -5.95 -9.12
C ARG A 59 7.50 -4.49 -8.71
N TYR A 60 8.19 -4.23 -7.58
CA TYR A 60 8.41 -2.89 -7.07
C TYR A 60 9.63 -2.21 -7.70
N PHE A 61 9.54 -0.91 -7.77
CA PHE A 61 10.63 0.02 -8.08
C PHE A 61 10.69 1.07 -6.97
N SER A 62 11.86 1.70 -6.83
CA SER A 62 12.08 2.81 -5.91
C SER A 62 12.69 3.97 -6.67
N THR A 63 12.16 5.17 -6.46
CA THR A 63 12.65 6.39 -7.10
C THR A 63 12.81 7.46 -6.03
N GLN A 64 13.90 8.21 -6.07
CA GLN A 64 14.07 9.39 -5.23
C GLN A 64 13.22 10.53 -5.79
N VAL A 65 12.34 11.07 -4.95
CA VAL A 65 11.39 12.12 -5.31
C VAL A 65 11.29 13.16 -4.21
N MET A 66 10.68 14.29 -4.52
CA MET A 66 10.36 15.32 -3.52
C MET A 66 9.24 14.84 -2.62
N GLY A 67 9.50 14.80 -1.32
CA GLY A 67 8.51 14.50 -0.29
C GLY A 67 7.54 15.65 -0.03
N PRO A 68 6.55 15.42 0.84
CA PRO A 68 5.44 16.36 1.05
C PRO A 68 5.87 17.71 1.62
N MET A 69 6.99 17.78 2.33
CA MET A 69 7.50 19.03 2.94
C MET A 69 8.74 19.57 2.22
N GLY A 70 9.07 19.06 1.02
CA GLY A 70 10.17 19.53 0.17
C GLY A 70 11.50 18.78 0.34
N GLU A 71 11.59 17.84 1.27
CA GLU A 71 12.73 16.94 1.44
C GLU A 71 12.79 15.88 0.33
N PHE A 72 13.96 15.30 0.07
CA PHE A 72 14.07 14.13 -0.81
C PHE A 72 13.77 12.83 -0.06
N ILE A 73 12.88 12.03 -0.60
CA ILE A 73 12.51 10.71 -0.07
C ILE A 73 12.64 9.62 -1.15
N ASN A 74 12.80 8.38 -0.72
CA ASN A 74 12.68 7.24 -1.62
C ASN A 74 11.24 6.74 -1.60
N ALA A 75 10.50 6.93 -2.70
CA ALA A 75 9.14 6.48 -2.84
C ALA A 75 9.05 5.25 -3.75
N SER A 76 8.22 4.29 -3.36
CA SER A 76 7.99 3.08 -4.13
C SER A 76 6.81 3.23 -5.09
N TRP A 77 6.93 2.58 -6.23
CA TRP A 77 5.86 2.34 -7.19
C TRP A 77 6.00 0.94 -7.78
N ALA A 78 5.06 0.48 -8.56
CA ALA A 78 5.08 -0.88 -9.05
C ALA A 78 4.71 -1.00 -10.53
N MET A 79 5.23 -2.06 -11.16
CA MET A 79 4.79 -2.52 -12.46
C MET A 79 4.05 -3.84 -12.29
N LEU A 80 2.84 -3.94 -12.81
CA LEU A 80 2.07 -5.19 -12.78
C LEU A 80 2.72 -6.27 -13.64
N GLY A 81 2.35 -7.52 -13.42
CA GLY A 81 2.93 -8.67 -14.12
C GLY A 81 2.78 -8.65 -15.64
N ASN A 82 1.85 -7.85 -16.17
CA ASN A 82 1.70 -7.62 -17.61
C ASN A 82 2.79 -6.71 -18.22
N SER A 83 3.64 -6.12 -17.38
CA SER A 83 4.72 -5.17 -17.75
C SER A 83 4.27 -3.96 -18.59
N LYS A 84 3.00 -3.60 -18.51
CA LYS A 84 2.40 -2.47 -19.27
C LYS A 84 1.63 -1.50 -18.38
N THR A 85 1.42 -1.87 -17.13
CA THR A 85 0.62 -1.07 -16.20
C THR A 85 1.46 -0.73 -14.97
N ALA A 86 1.75 0.55 -14.78
CA ALA A 86 2.35 1.05 -13.56
C ALA A 86 1.28 1.40 -12.53
N VAL A 87 1.56 1.15 -11.26
CA VAL A 87 0.72 1.50 -10.12
C VAL A 87 1.51 2.43 -9.21
N ILE A 88 0.94 3.59 -8.95
CA ILE A 88 1.52 4.63 -8.10
C ILE A 88 0.53 4.97 -7.01
N GLU A 89 0.86 4.66 -5.77
CA GLU A 89 0.12 5.13 -4.60
C GLU A 89 0.58 6.55 -4.25
N VAL A 90 -0.35 7.48 -4.30
CA VAL A 90 -0.10 8.90 -3.95
C VAL A 90 0.52 9.01 -2.55
N ALA A 91 0.05 8.20 -1.59
CA ALA A 91 0.55 8.19 -0.22
C ALA A 91 2.03 7.81 -0.07
N LYS A 92 2.63 7.11 -1.05
CA LYS A 92 4.06 6.77 -1.03
C LYS A 92 4.97 7.97 -1.28
N ALA A 93 4.45 9.02 -1.94
CA ALA A 93 5.20 10.25 -2.22
C ALA A 93 4.74 11.44 -1.37
N CYS A 94 3.46 11.49 -0.95
CA CYS A 94 2.94 12.64 -0.19
C CYS A 94 1.91 12.26 0.89
N GLY A 95 1.98 11.04 1.43
CA GLY A 95 1.09 10.58 2.50
C GLY A 95 1.35 11.23 3.85
N LEU A 96 0.31 11.24 4.71
CA LEU A 96 0.40 11.79 6.07
C LEU A 96 1.43 11.08 6.94
N SER A 97 1.66 9.78 6.71
CA SER A 97 2.66 8.98 7.43
C SER A 97 4.10 9.42 7.21
N LEU A 98 4.35 10.19 6.14
CA LEU A 98 5.67 10.75 5.82
C LEU A 98 5.99 12.03 6.61
N VAL A 99 4.98 12.63 7.26
CA VAL A 99 5.14 13.92 7.95
C VAL A 99 4.83 13.75 9.44
N PRO A 100 5.80 14.00 10.34
CA PRO A 100 5.56 14.07 11.77
C PRO A 100 4.39 15.01 12.09
N LEU A 101 3.58 14.67 13.10
CA LEU A 101 2.34 15.38 13.40
C LEU A 101 2.57 16.89 13.61
N GLU A 102 3.65 17.23 14.30
CA GLU A 102 4.06 18.60 14.60
C GLU A 102 4.46 19.43 13.37
N ASN A 103 4.82 18.76 12.26
CA ASN A 103 5.26 19.39 11.01
C ASN A 103 4.16 19.44 9.95
N ARG A 104 2.98 18.89 10.22
CA ARG A 104 1.88 18.84 9.25
C ARG A 104 1.31 20.24 8.99
N ASN A 105 1.54 20.74 7.78
CA ASN A 105 1.02 22.02 7.32
C ASN A 105 0.47 21.89 5.88
N PRO A 106 -0.85 21.81 5.71
CA PRO A 106 -1.43 21.63 4.38
C PRO A 106 -1.20 22.81 3.43
N MET A 107 -0.85 23.99 3.95
CA MET A 107 -0.57 25.18 3.14
C MET A 107 0.81 25.14 2.47
N SER A 108 1.74 24.35 3.02
CA SER A 108 3.10 24.19 2.48
C SER A 108 3.37 22.80 1.91
N ALA A 109 2.46 21.84 2.15
CA ALA A 109 2.61 20.49 1.64
C ALA A 109 2.44 20.44 0.11
N THR A 110 3.20 19.53 -0.52
CA THR A 110 3.18 19.34 -1.97
C THR A 110 2.97 17.88 -2.37
N SER A 111 2.36 17.65 -3.53
CA SER A 111 2.27 16.36 -4.21
C SER A 111 3.24 16.25 -5.40
N HIS A 112 4.24 17.12 -5.48
CA HIS A 112 5.21 17.17 -6.60
C HIS A 112 5.85 15.81 -6.87
N GLY A 113 6.26 15.08 -5.83
CA GLY A 113 6.86 13.76 -5.94
C GLY A 113 5.99 12.69 -6.61
N VAL A 114 4.66 12.86 -6.60
CA VAL A 114 3.76 11.98 -7.36
C VAL A 114 3.99 12.16 -8.86
N GLY A 115 4.15 13.41 -9.32
CA GLY A 115 4.51 13.71 -10.70
C GLY A 115 5.86 13.11 -11.11
N GLU A 116 6.85 13.14 -10.21
CA GLU A 116 8.16 12.53 -10.45
C GLU A 116 8.08 11.01 -10.54
N LEU A 117 7.23 10.34 -9.73
CA LEU A 117 6.96 8.91 -9.86
C LEU A 117 6.29 8.57 -11.20
N ILE A 118 5.34 9.39 -11.64
CA ILE A 118 4.70 9.20 -12.95
C ILE A 118 5.74 9.31 -14.06
N LEU A 119 6.60 10.31 -14.00
CA LEU A 119 7.69 10.49 -14.97
C LEU A 119 8.65 9.30 -14.98
N ALA A 120 9.01 8.77 -13.81
CA ALA A 120 9.87 7.60 -13.71
C ALA A 120 9.22 6.32 -14.27
N ALA A 121 7.90 6.21 -14.18
CA ALA A 121 7.17 5.04 -14.66
C ALA A 121 6.95 5.02 -16.19
N VAL A 122 7.05 6.18 -16.87
CA VAL A 122 6.87 6.28 -18.35
C VAL A 122 8.18 6.30 -19.13
N ASN A 123 9.34 6.41 -18.45
CA ASN A 123 10.68 6.36 -19.04
C ASN A 123 11.28 4.95 -18.95
#